data_e05633df4c899aa0dfb25123a97f0203
#
_entry.id   e05633df4c899aa0dfb25123a97f0203
#
_cell.length_a   1.000
_cell.length_b   1.000
_cell.length_c   1.000
_cell.angle_alpha   90.00
_cell.angle_beta   90.00
_cell.angle_gamma   90.00
#
_symmetry.space_group_name_H-M   'P 1'
#
loop_
_entity.id
_entity.type
_entity.pdbx_description
1 polymer ?
#
loop_
_entity_poly.entity_id
_entity_poly.type
_entity_poly.pdbx_seq_one_letter_code
_entity_poly.pdbx_strand_id
1 'polypeptide(L)'
;YPDDASETPDTLQTVYDYDMWLGPAPKRPFNPNRFHFNFRWFWDYAGGLMTDWGVHEIDIALYAMGVSAPKSVMASGGKFAYPDDASETPDTLQTVYEYDGFNMLWEHATGIDGGNYGTTEGIAFIGNNATLVVNRGGWKVIPETENVDGQRVPKVEEVPHTRPSGPSALDLHAVNFVESVMANDPSQLKCAIQTGSVAAINAQMGNIAYKTGKKVYWDATKNLFTDIEANQLIKANYHNGWKLPVV
;
A
#
# COMPACT_ATOMS: atom_id res chain seq x y z
N TYR A 1 14.03 -9.93 16.54
CA TYR A 1 14.28 -10.96 15.52
C TYR A 1 15.39 -11.84 16.02
N PRO A 2 15.31 -13.18 15.93
CA PRO A 2 16.37 -14.03 16.44
C PRO A 2 17.65 -13.79 15.64
N ASP A 3 18.69 -13.38 16.34
CA ASP A 3 20.07 -13.43 15.89
C ASP A 3 20.51 -14.91 15.82
N ASP A 4 19.94 -15.69 14.91
CA ASP A 4 20.49 -17.00 14.62
C ASP A 4 21.58 -16.86 13.55
N ALA A 5 22.74 -16.46 14.02
CA ALA A 5 23.97 -16.32 13.23
C ALA A 5 24.68 -17.66 12.99
N SER A 6 23.99 -18.79 13.14
CA SER A 6 24.63 -20.12 13.07
C SER A 6 24.88 -20.61 11.64
N GLU A 7 24.27 -19.98 10.63
CA GLU A 7 24.52 -20.33 9.23
C GLU A 7 25.39 -19.28 8.53
N THR A 8 26.54 -19.70 8.04
CA THR A 8 27.41 -18.81 7.26
C THR A 8 26.77 -18.47 5.91
N PRO A 9 27.03 -17.27 5.33
CA PRO A 9 26.53 -16.91 4.01
C PRO A 9 26.79 -17.97 2.91
N ASP A 10 27.90 -18.66 2.97
CA ASP A 10 28.29 -19.70 2.01
C ASP A 10 27.43 -20.97 2.13
N THR A 11 26.99 -21.33 3.34
CA THR A 11 26.13 -22.49 3.58
C THR A 11 24.74 -22.25 3.00
N LEU A 12 24.17 -21.06 3.19
CA LEU A 12 22.86 -20.68 2.65
C LEU A 12 22.91 -20.53 1.13
N GLN A 13 23.99 -20.01 0.56
CA GLN A 13 24.17 -19.91 -0.89
C GLN A 13 24.27 -21.30 -1.56
N THR A 14 24.72 -22.32 -0.85
CA THR A 14 24.81 -23.71 -1.36
C THR A 14 23.48 -24.47 -1.22
N VAL A 15 22.67 -24.19 -0.20
CA VAL A 15 21.37 -24.86 0.04
C VAL A 15 20.27 -24.34 -0.87
N TYR A 16 20.32 -23.04 -1.19
CA TYR A 16 19.35 -22.41 -2.08
C TYR A 16 20.04 -22.00 -3.39
N ASP A 17 19.40 -22.20 -4.53
CA ASP A 17 19.84 -21.62 -5.79
C ASP A 17 19.64 -20.10 -5.74
N TYR A 18 20.61 -19.42 -5.14
CA TYR A 18 20.52 -17.98 -4.89
C TYR A 18 20.47 -17.16 -6.19
N ASP A 19 21.16 -17.60 -7.24
CA ASP A 19 21.10 -16.94 -8.54
C ASP A 19 19.68 -17.05 -9.15
N MET A 20 19.00 -18.18 -8.98
CA MET A 20 17.61 -18.35 -9.39
C MET A 20 16.66 -17.53 -8.49
N TRP A 21 16.93 -17.50 -7.18
CA TRP A 21 16.13 -16.68 -6.25
C TRP A 21 16.23 -15.20 -6.57
N LEU A 22 17.40 -14.68 -6.95
CA LEU A 22 17.56 -13.28 -7.38
C LEU A 22 16.65 -12.95 -8.58
N GLY A 23 16.44 -13.90 -9.50
CA GLY A 23 15.62 -13.67 -10.67
C GLY A 23 16.07 -12.47 -11.49
N PRO A 24 15.15 -11.57 -11.85
CA PRO A 24 15.47 -10.35 -12.60
C PRO A 24 16.09 -9.23 -11.76
N ALA A 25 16.22 -9.38 -10.43
CA ALA A 25 16.85 -8.37 -9.59
C ALA A 25 18.36 -8.28 -9.85
N PRO A 26 19.01 -7.14 -9.56
CA PRO A 26 20.46 -7.01 -9.71
C PRO A 26 21.23 -8.06 -8.90
N LYS A 27 22.33 -8.56 -9.45
CA LYS A 27 23.19 -9.52 -8.74
C LYS A 27 23.85 -8.82 -7.55
N ARG A 28 23.59 -9.34 -6.35
CA ARG A 28 24.13 -8.86 -5.09
C ARG A 28 24.60 -10.03 -4.22
N PRO A 29 25.56 -9.83 -3.31
CA PRO A 29 25.91 -10.84 -2.31
C PRO A 29 24.68 -11.25 -1.50
N PHE A 30 24.67 -12.51 -1.06
CA PHE A 30 23.60 -13.00 -0.19
C PHE A 30 23.50 -12.13 1.09
N ASN A 31 22.26 -11.83 1.48
CA ASN A 31 21.95 -11.15 2.72
C ASN A 31 20.71 -11.81 3.34
N PRO A 32 20.84 -12.47 4.51
CA PRO A 32 19.74 -13.17 5.16
C PRO A 32 18.56 -12.23 5.47
N ASN A 33 18.84 -10.94 5.71
CA ASN A 33 17.78 -9.94 5.97
C ASN A 33 16.91 -9.62 4.75
N ARG A 34 17.31 -10.01 3.52
CA ARG A 34 16.48 -9.88 2.32
C ARG A 34 15.59 -11.09 2.06
N PHE A 35 15.83 -12.20 2.78
CA PHE A 35 15.27 -13.47 2.41
C PHE A 35 13.88 -13.69 2.99
N HIS A 36 13.07 -14.54 2.32
CA HIS A 36 11.72 -14.92 2.66
C HIS A 36 10.80 -13.71 2.90
N PHE A 37 10.25 -13.56 4.09
CA PHE A 37 9.29 -12.53 4.44
C PHE A 37 9.83 -11.11 4.28
N ASN A 38 11.12 -10.88 4.49
CA ASN A 38 11.71 -9.54 4.56
C ASN A 38 12.03 -8.92 3.20
N PHE A 39 11.87 -9.63 2.08
CA PHE A 39 12.10 -9.09 0.73
C PHE A 39 11.37 -7.75 0.48
N ARG A 40 10.24 -7.54 1.12
CA ARG A 40 9.38 -6.36 0.95
C ARG A 40 10.03 -5.05 1.35
N TRP A 41 11.11 -5.09 2.11
CA TRP A 41 11.85 -3.91 2.60
C TRP A 41 13.02 -3.52 1.69
N PHE A 42 13.15 -4.17 0.54
CA PHE A 42 14.24 -3.95 -0.41
C PHE A 42 13.70 -3.57 -1.77
N TRP A 43 14.20 -2.43 -2.32
CA TRP A 43 13.68 -1.84 -3.54
C TRP A 43 13.78 -2.72 -4.79
N ASP A 44 14.70 -3.66 -4.82
CA ASP A 44 14.84 -4.58 -5.96
C ASP A 44 13.67 -5.57 -6.08
N TYR A 45 12.90 -5.76 -5.00
CA TYR A 45 11.84 -6.78 -4.91
C TYR A 45 10.47 -6.20 -4.65
N ALA A 46 10.40 -5.11 -3.89
CA ALA A 46 9.13 -4.54 -3.46
C ALA A 46 9.27 -3.05 -3.13
N GLY A 47 8.22 -2.45 -2.58
CA GLY A 47 8.16 -1.03 -2.29
C GLY A 47 7.86 -0.69 -0.83
N GLY A 48 8.28 -1.54 0.12
CA GLY A 48 8.04 -1.31 1.54
C GLY A 48 6.56 -1.32 1.93
N LEU A 49 6.25 -0.74 3.07
CA LEU A 49 4.89 -0.72 3.61
C LEU A 49 3.90 0.02 2.69
N MET A 50 4.38 0.98 1.90
CA MET A 50 3.58 1.69 0.90
C MET A 50 2.93 0.75 -0.12
N THR A 51 3.60 -0.33 -0.53
CA THR A 51 3.07 -1.30 -1.49
C THR A 51 2.65 -2.61 -0.84
N ASP A 52 3.01 -2.85 0.43
CA ASP A 52 2.56 -4.00 1.20
C ASP A 52 1.16 -3.71 1.79
N TRP A 53 1.06 -2.92 2.85
CA TRP A 53 -0.22 -2.52 3.43
C TRP A 53 -0.94 -1.43 2.63
N GLY A 54 -0.18 -0.50 2.06
CA GLY A 54 -0.75 0.64 1.32
C GLY A 54 -1.65 0.19 0.17
N VAL A 55 -1.31 -0.87 -0.56
CA VAL A 55 -2.15 -1.38 -1.64
C VAL A 55 -3.53 -1.82 -1.15
N HIS A 56 -3.65 -2.38 0.06
CA HIS A 56 -4.92 -2.82 0.63
C HIS A 56 -5.79 -1.64 1.06
N GLU A 57 -5.21 -0.67 1.77
CA GLU A 57 -5.96 0.46 2.31
C GLU A 57 -6.31 1.48 1.21
N ILE A 58 -5.40 1.72 0.28
CA ILE A 58 -5.64 2.58 -0.88
C ILE A 58 -6.76 2.01 -1.75
N ASP A 59 -6.81 0.68 -1.98
CA ASP A 59 -7.87 0.03 -2.74
C ASP A 59 -9.26 0.35 -2.18
N ILE A 60 -9.43 0.22 -0.87
CA ILE A 60 -10.70 0.54 -0.20
C ILE A 60 -11.02 2.04 -0.29
N ALA A 61 -10.01 2.90 -0.16
CA ALA A 61 -10.21 4.34 -0.30
C ALA A 61 -10.64 4.72 -1.74
N LEU A 62 -9.99 4.17 -2.76
CA LEU A 62 -10.36 4.37 -4.17
C LEU A 62 -11.76 3.86 -4.47
N TYR A 63 -12.09 2.66 -3.99
CA TYR A 63 -13.42 2.06 -4.12
C TYR A 63 -14.52 2.93 -3.52
N ALA A 64 -14.32 3.36 -2.27
CA ALA A 64 -15.32 4.16 -1.55
C ALA A 64 -15.51 5.55 -2.15
N MET A 65 -14.44 6.17 -2.66
CA MET A 65 -14.48 7.49 -3.28
C MET A 65 -14.83 7.47 -4.77
N GLY A 66 -14.89 6.29 -5.39
CA GLY A 66 -15.22 6.13 -6.82
C GLY A 66 -14.19 6.74 -7.76
N VAL A 67 -12.90 6.70 -7.40
CA VAL A 67 -11.80 7.31 -8.17
C VAL A 67 -10.74 6.27 -8.52
N SER A 68 -9.94 6.55 -9.56
CA SER A 68 -8.90 5.62 -10.04
C SER A 68 -7.50 6.22 -10.09
N ALA A 69 -7.37 7.50 -10.31
CA ALA A 69 -6.08 8.15 -10.49
C ALA A 69 -6.08 9.56 -9.88
N PRO A 70 -5.03 9.95 -9.15
CA PRO A 70 -4.85 11.31 -8.64
C PRO A 70 -4.38 12.24 -9.76
N LYS A 71 -4.53 13.55 -9.57
CA LYS A 71 -3.91 14.59 -10.39
C LYS A 71 -2.42 14.70 -10.14
N SER A 72 -2.05 14.58 -8.89
CA SER A 72 -0.66 14.70 -8.44
C SER A 72 -0.43 13.92 -7.15
N VAL A 73 0.85 13.59 -6.92
CA VAL A 73 1.31 12.92 -5.71
C VAL A 73 2.56 13.59 -5.20
N MET A 74 2.69 13.73 -3.89
CA MET A 74 3.93 14.14 -3.22
C MET A 74 4.14 13.30 -1.96
N ALA A 75 5.39 13.07 -1.59
CA ALA A 75 5.73 12.26 -0.42
C ALA A 75 6.93 12.80 0.33
N SER A 76 6.95 12.54 1.64
CA SER A 76 8.07 12.81 2.53
C SER A 76 8.19 11.71 3.56
N GLY A 77 9.41 11.30 3.87
CA GLY A 77 9.66 10.22 4.83
C GLY A 77 11.13 9.87 4.93
N GLY A 78 11.41 8.77 5.59
CA GLY A 78 12.77 8.29 5.80
C GLY A 78 12.84 7.07 6.71
N LYS A 79 14.06 6.71 7.07
CA LYS A 79 14.35 5.72 8.11
C LYS A 79 14.59 6.46 9.42
N PHE A 80 13.53 6.69 10.20
CA PHE A 80 13.59 7.48 11.43
C PHE A 80 13.51 6.62 12.67
N ALA A 81 12.78 5.52 12.63
CA ALA A 81 12.65 4.59 13.74
C ALA A 81 13.81 3.58 13.78
N TYR A 82 14.25 3.10 12.62
CA TYR A 82 15.29 2.07 12.47
C TYR A 82 16.38 2.50 11.48
N PRO A 83 17.13 3.59 11.78
CA PRO A 83 18.09 4.18 10.82
C PRO A 83 19.22 3.21 10.43
N ASP A 84 19.60 2.30 11.32
CA ASP A 84 20.76 1.42 11.17
C ASP A 84 20.40 0.00 10.71
N ASP A 85 19.13 -0.31 10.48
CA ASP A 85 18.74 -1.62 9.99
C ASP A 85 19.07 -1.82 8.50
N ALA A 86 18.98 -3.05 8.01
CA ALA A 86 19.34 -3.40 6.64
C ALA A 86 18.26 -3.02 5.59
N SER A 87 17.08 -2.54 6.01
CA SER A 87 16.00 -2.18 5.09
C SER A 87 16.38 -0.97 4.22
N GLU A 88 15.84 -0.92 3.02
CA GLU A 88 16.08 0.18 2.06
C GLU A 88 14.88 1.14 1.96
N THR A 89 13.68 0.63 2.27
CA THR A 89 12.45 1.42 2.20
C THR A 89 12.25 2.27 3.46
N PRO A 90 11.54 3.40 3.39
CA PRO A 90 11.27 4.20 4.57
C PRO A 90 10.43 3.43 5.59
N ASP A 91 10.78 3.56 6.86
CA ASP A 91 9.97 3.08 7.99
C ASP A 91 8.88 4.08 8.38
N THR A 92 9.03 5.32 7.95
CA THR A 92 8.11 6.42 8.20
C THR A 92 7.90 7.18 6.89
N LEU A 93 6.65 7.28 6.42
CA LEU A 93 6.31 7.94 5.16
C LEU A 93 4.92 8.55 5.23
N GLN A 94 4.80 9.80 4.77
CA GLN A 94 3.54 10.45 4.43
C GLN A 94 3.50 10.71 2.93
N THR A 95 2.36 10.38 2.30
CA THR A 95 2.13 10.62 0.89
C THR A 95 0.77 11.28 0.70
N VAL A 96 0.75 12.39 -0.01
CA VAL A 96 -0.48 13.13 -0.32
C VAL A 96 -0.81 12.95 -1.79
N TYR A 97 -2.01 12.44 -2.05
CA TYR A 97 -2.61 12.29 -3.37
C TYR A 97 -3.69 13.35 -3.55
N GLU A 98 -3.59 14.15 -4.59
CA GLU A 98 -4.56 15.20 -4.94
C GLU A 98 -5.58 14.66 -5.93
N TYR A 99 -6.85 14.63 -5.54
CA TYR A 99 -7.99 14.29 -6.40
C TYR A 99 -8.88 15.51 -6.62
N ASP A 100 -9.91 15.36 -7.46
CA ASP A 100 -10.96 16.37 -7.58
C ASP A 100 -11.83 16.39 -6.31
N GLY A 101 -11.79 17.49 -5.59
CA GLY A 101 -12.64 17.73 -4.42
C GLY A 101 -12.13 17.17 -3.10
N PHE A 102 -11.03 16.41 -3.06
CA PHE A 102 -10.43 15.92 -1.82
C PHE A 102 -8.95 15.57 -1.98
N ASN A 103 -8.27 15.41 -0.86
CA ASN A 103 -6.95 14.83 -0.79
C ASN A 103 -7.01 13.51 -0.03
N MET A 104 -6.26 12.50 -0.51
CA MET A 104 -5.99 11.28 0.24
C MET A 104 -4.59 11.37 0.83
N LEU A 105 -4.47 11.10 2.13
CA LEU A 105 -3.19 10.98 2.82
C LEU A 105 -2.95 9.50 3.14
N TRP A 106 -1.85 8.96 2.64
CA TRP A 106 -1.28 7.72 3.16
C TRP A 106 -0.23 8.06 4.21
N GLU A 107 -0.28 7.41 5.35
CA GLU A 107 0.70 7.55 6.41
C GLU A 107 1.07 6.18 6.96
N HIS A 108 2.36 5.96 7.17
CA HIS A 108 2.84 4.84 7.98
C HIS A 108 4.04 5.23 8.83
N ALA A 109 4.16 4.56 9.99
CA ALA A 109 5.28 4.67 10.92
C ALA A 109 5.45 3.33 11.63
N THR A 110 6.38 2.49 11.18
CA THR A 110 6.54 1.11 11.68
C THR A 110 7.10 1.02 13.10
N GLY A 111 7.64 2.11 13.62
CA GLY A 111 8.15 2.20 14.99
C GLY A 111 7.12 2.65 16.03
N ILE A 112 5.84 2.77 15.67
CA ILE A 112 4.77 3.28 16.54
C ILE A 112 3.66 2.24 16.64
N ASP A 113 3.29 1.83 17.86
CA ASP A 113 2.21 0.87 18.11
C ASP A 113 0.81 1.52 18.07
N GLY A 114 0.71 2.79 18.41
CA GLY A 114 -0.54 3.54 18.38
C GLY A 114 -0.78 4.20 17.03
N GLY A 115 -2.00 4.08 16.52
CA GLY A 115 -2.43 4.76 15.31
C GLY A 115 -3.43 5.88 15.57
N ASN A 116 -3.79 6.59 14.51
CA ASN A 116 -4.83 7.60 14.56
C ASN A 116 -6.19 6.97 14.89
N TYR A 117 -7.07 7.72 15.53
CA TYR A 117 -8.44 7.27 15.85
C TYR A 117 -8.53 6.01 16.72
N GLY A 118 -7.46 5.64 17.44
CA GLY A 118 -7.43 4.47 18.32
C GLY A 118 -7.40 3.12 17.60
N THR A 119 -6.87 3.10 16.39
CA THR A 119 -6.62 1.87 15.61
C THR A 119 -5.21 1.91 15.03
N THR A 120 -4.58 0.75 14.89
CA THR A 120 -3.21 0.62 14.35
C THR A 120 -3.18 0.63 12.83
N GLU A 121 -4.31 0.41 12.18
CA GLU A 121 -4.47 0.41 10.72
C GLU A 121 -5.91 0.78 10.36
N GLY A 122 -6.14 1.20 9.12
CA GLY A 122 -7.46 1.49 8.58
C GLY A 122 -7.53 2.78 7.80
N ILE A 123 -8.75 3.15 7.42
CA ILE A 123 -9.05 4.33 6.62
C ILE A 123 -9.98 5.25 7.41
N ALA A 124 -9.70 6.55 7.37
CA ALA A 124 -10.59 7.58 7.90
C ALA A 124 -11.13 8.44 6.76
N PHE A 125 -12.45 8.44 6.58
CA PHE A 125 -13.14 9.35 5.68
C PHE A 125 -13.60 10.56 6.47
N ILE A 126 -12.88 11.67 6.34
CA ILE A 126 -13.05 12.88 7.13
C ILE A 126 -13.98 13.82 6.37
N GLY A 127 -15.18 14.01 6.88
CA GLY A 127 -16.20 14.89 6.32
C GLY A 127 -16.58 16.03 7.25
N ASN A 128 -17.38 16.97 6.75
CA ASN A 128 -17.81 18.16 7.51
C ASN A 128 -18.80 17.86 8.66
N ASN A 129 -19.39 16.68 8.67
CA ASN A 129 -20.39 16.28 9.66
C ASN A 129 -19.88 15.20 10.62
N ALA A 130 -18.96 14.35 10.14
CA ALA A 130 -18.39 13.25 10.91
C ALA A 130 -17.14 12.71 10.21
N THR A 131 -16.39 11.91 10.96
CA THR A 131 -15.33 11.03 10.44
C THR A 131 -15.80 9.58 10.53
N LEU A 132 -15.84 8.87 9.39
CA LEU A 132 -16.00 7.42 9.34
C LEU A 132 -14.61 6.77 9.40
N VAL A 133 -14.36 5.95 10.42
CA VAL A 133 -13.15 5.13 10.53
C VAL A 133 -13.52 3.69 10.26
N VAL A 134 -12.82 3.06 9.32
CA VAL A 134 -13.08 1.66 8.92
C VAL A 134 -11.79 0.88 8.77
N ASN A 135 -11.79 -0.37 9.22
CA ASN A 135 -10.73 -1.33 9.02
C ASN A 135 -11.32 -2.75 8.88
N ARG A 136 -10.46 -3.77 8.83
CA ARG A 136 -10.91 -5.18 8.75
C ARG A 136 -11.67 -5.66 9.98
N GLY A 137 -11.46 -5.03 11.14
CA GLY A 137 -12.13 -5.36 12.41
C GLY A 137 -13.51 -4.72 12.57
N GLY A 138 -13.86 -3.72 11.75
CA GLY A 138 -15.11 -3.02 11.83
C GLY A 138 -15.03 -1.54 11.45
N TRP A 139 -16.00 -0.77 11.95
CA TRP A 139 -16.12 0.64 11.64
C TRP A 139 -16.75 1.42 12.80
N LYS A 140 -16.52 2.73 12.82
CA LYS A 140 -17.16 3.66 13.77
C LYS A 140 -17.39 5.03 13.13
N VAL A 141 -18.33 5.79 13.65
CA VAL A 141 -18.57 7.19 13.25
C VAL A 141 -18.27 8.10 14.42
N ILE A 142 -17.41 9.08 14.20
CA ILE A 142 -17.04 10.11 15.15
C ILE A 142 -17.68 11.42 14.67
N PRO A 143 -18.71 11.96 15.35
CA PRO A 143 -19.40 13.17 14.92
C PRO A 143 -18.52 14.41 15.01
N GLU A 144 -18.67 15.31 14.05
CA GLU A 144 -18.33 16.71 14.24
C GLU A 144 -19.40 17.40 15.11
N THR A 145 -19.04 18.51 15.74
CA THR A 145 -19.96 19.27 16.58
C THR A 145 -20.22 20.65 16.00
N GLU A 146 -21.40 21.19 16.27
CA GLU A 146 -21.77 22.57 16.01
C GLU A 146 -22.23 23.27 17.29
N ASN A 147 -22.29 24.60 17.27
CA ASN A 147 -22.78 25.39 18.40
C ASN A 147 -24.25 25.70 18.18
N VAL A 148 -25.11 25.20 19.07
CA VAL A 148 -26.53 25.53 19.11
C VAL A 148 -26.82 26.17 20.48
N ASP A 149 -27.20 27.42 20.48
CA ASP A 149 -27.53 28.20 21.71
C ASP A 149 -26.41 28.17 22.78
N GLY A 150 -25.15 28.22 22.34
CA GLY A 150 -24.00 28.20 23.25
C GLY A 150 -23.54 26.81 23.69
N GLN A 151 -24.21 25.76 23.26
CA GLN A 151 -23.83 24.37 23.55
C GLN A 151 -23.26 23.66 22.32
N ARG A 152 -22.23 22.82 22.56
CA ARG A 152 -21.67 21.93 21.53
C ARG A 152 -22.56 20.70 21.41
N VAL A 153 -23.19 20.54 20.24
CA VAL A 153 -24.02 19.37 19.93
C VAL A 153 -23.44 18.60 18.75
N PRO A 154 -23.54 17.26 18.75
CA PRO A 154 -23.10 16.45 17.59
C PRO A 154 -23.96 16.75 16.36
N LYS A 155 -23.35 16.87 15.18
CA LYS A 155 -24.05 17.05 13.90
C LYS A 155 -24.76 15.80 13.40
N VAL A 156 -24.28 14.64 13.79
CA VAL A 156 -24.86 13.32 13.49
C VAL A 156 -24.75 12.44 14.72
N GLU A 157 -25.45 11.33 14.73
CA GLU A 157 -25.36 10.34 15.80
C GLU A 157 -23.97 9.67 15.80
N GLU A 158 -23.37 9.53 16.98
CA GLU A 158 -22.16 8.73 17.16
C GLU A 158 -22.48 7.25 16.96
N VAL A 159 -21.64 6.55 16.18
CA VAL A 159 -21.71 5.10 16.08
C VAL A 159 -20.45 4.52 16.70
N PRO A 160 -20.58 3.78 17.82
CA PRO A 160 -19.44 3.12 18.46
C PRO A 160 -18.88 2.05 17.53
N HIS A 161 -17.68 1.56 17.86
CA HIS A 161 -17.04 0.53 17.04
C HIS A 161 -17.96 -0.67 16.85
N THR A 162 -18.34 -0.93 15.60
CA THR A 162 -19.26 -1.97 15.16
C THR A 162 -18.51 -2.99 14.34
N ARG A 163 -18.56 -4.25 14.72
CA ARG A 163 -17.92 -5.35 13.98
C ARG A 163 -18.86 -5.87 12.90
N PRO A 164 -18.37 -6.25 11.72
CA PRO A 164 -19.17 -6.92 10.72
C PRO A 164 -19.64 -8.28 11.27
N SER A 165 -20.83 -8.67 10.89
CA SER A 165 -21.37 -10.02 11.12
C SER A 165 -21.40 -10.80 9.81
N GLY A 166 -21.26 -12.13 9.88
CA GLY A 166 -21.32 -13.00 8.71
C GLY A 166 -20.00 -13.68 8.36
N PRO A 167 -19.92 -14.27 7.16
CA PRO A 167 -18.72 -14.95 6.69
C PRO A 167 -17.51 -14.00 6.56
N SER A 168 -16.30 -14.57 6.65
CA SER A 168 -15.07 -13.84 6.40
C SER A 168 -15.07 -13.23 4.99
N ALA A 169 -14.69 -11.97 4.88
CA ALA A 169 -14.54 -11.31 3.57
C ALA A 169 -13.52 -12.02 2.67
N LEU A 170 -12.48 -12.62 3.26
CA LEU A 170 -11.48 -13.41 2.53
C LEU A 170 -12.12 -14.69 1.94
N ASP A 171 -12.94 -15.38 2.72
CA ASP A 171 -13.64 -16.60 2.25
C ASP A 171 -14.60 -16.27 1.11
N LEU A 172 -15.38 -15.19 1.25
CA LEU A 172 -16.29 -14.73 0.20
C LEU A 172 -15.55 -14.37 -1.08
N HIS A 173 -14.38 -13.71 -0.97
CA HIS A 173 -13.55 -13.37 -2.11
C HIS A 173 -12.97 -14.62 -2.81
N ALA A 174 -12.47 -15.59 -2.03
CA ALA A 174 -11.94 -16.84 -2.55
C ALA A 174 -13.04 -17.68 -3.25
N VAL A 175 -14.23 -17.77 -2.64
CA VAL A 175 -15.39 -18.44 -3.24
C VAL A 175 -15.77 -17.77 -4.58
N ASN A 176 -15.88 -16.45 -4.61
CA ASN A 176 -16.19 -15.71 -5.84
C ASN A 176 -15.19 -15.99 -6.97
N PHE A 177 -13.89 -16.04 -6.64
CA PHE A 177 -12.86 -16.37 -7.63
C PHE A 177 -13.05 -17.79 -8.18
N VAL A 178 -13.23 -18.80 -7.31
CA VAL A 178 -13.41 -20.18 -7.72
C VAL A 178 -14.68 -20.35 -8.56
N GLU A 179 -15.79 -19.76 -8.15
CA GLU A 179 -17.06 -19.79 -8.90
C GLU A 179 -16.92 -19.17 -10.29
N SER A 180 -16.23 -18.03 -10.40
CA SER A 180 -15.96 -17.38 -11.69
C SER A 180 -15.10 -18.24 -12.61
N VAL A 181 -14.11 -18.95 -12.06
CA VAL A 181 -13.28 -19.91 -12.81
C VAL A 181 -14.12 -21.10 -13.28
N MET A 182 -14.95 -21.68 -12.41
CA MET A 182 -15.80 -22.82 -12.76
C MET A 182 -16.87 -22.45 -13.80
N ALA A 183 -17.39 -21.23 -13.74
CA ALA A 183 -18.33 -20.72 -14.73
C ALA A 183 -17.64 -20.30 -16.05
N ASN A 184 -16.31 -20.22 -16.08
CA ASN A 184 -15.51 -19.65 -17.17
C ASN A 184 -16.01 -18.24 -17.56
N ASP A 185 -16.39 -17.44 -16.56
CA ASP A 185 -16.98 -16.13 -16.75
C ASP A 185 -16.29 -15.07 -15.87
N PRO A 186 -15.33 -14.31 -16.42
CA PRO A 186 -14.61 -13.29 -15.68
C PRO A 186 -15.49 -12.09 -15.27
N SER A 187 -16.68 -11.93 -15.85
CA SER A 187 -17.60 -10.83 -15.50
C SER A 187 -18.20 -11.01 -14.10
N GLN A 188 -18.14 -12.21 -13.52
CA GLN A 188 -18.59 -12.49 -12.17
C GLN A 188 -17.60 -12.11 -11.08
N LEU A 189 -16.36 -11.77 -11.45
CA LEU A 189 -15.36 -11.33 -10.50
C LEU A 189 -15.76 -10.02 -9.82
N LYS A 190 -15.80 -10.02 -8.49
CA LYS A 190 -16.07 -8.81 -7.70
C LYS A 190 -14.89 -7.84 -7.68
N CYS A 191 -13.67 -8.37 -7.88
CA CYS A 191 -12.47 -7.59 -8.04
C CYS A 191 -11.70 -8.11 -9.27
N ALA A 192 -11.88 -7.44 -10.41
CA ALA A 192 -11.16 -7.75 -11.63
C ALA A 192 -9.69 -7.29 -11.54
N ILE A 193 -8.82 -7.86 -12.39
CA ILE A 193 -7.40 -7.51 -12.42
C ILE A 193 -7.16 -6.00 -12.63
N GLN A 194 -8.05 -5.32 -13.37
CA GLN A 194 -7.97 -3.88 -13.58
C GLN A 194 -8.09 -3.10 -12.27
N THR A 195 -8.98 -3.52 -11.37
CA THR A 195 -9.13 -2.90 -10.04
C THR A 195 -7.84 -3.06 -9.22
N GLY A 196 -7.31 -4.28 -9.14
CA GLY A 196 -6.05 -4.53 -8.45
C GLY A 196 -4.87 -3.77 -9.05
N SER A 197 -4.83 -3.65 -10.39
CA SER A 197 -3.82 -2.86 -11.10
C SER A 197 -3.88 -1.37 -10.72
N VAL A 198 -5.08 -0.79 -10.65
CA VAL A 198 -5.28 0.61 -10.25
C VAL A 198 -4.77 0.84 -8.82
N ALA A 199 -5.10 -0.04 -7.88
CA ALA A 199 -4.62 0.06 -6.49
C ALA A 199 -3.08 -0.02 -6.43
N ALA A 200 -2.47 -0.98 -7.13
CA ALA A 200 -1.02 -1.14 -7.18
C ALA A 200 -0.31 0.07 -7.81
N ILE A 201 -0.85 0.64 -8.89
CA ILE A 201 -0.31 1.84 -9.53
C ILE A 201 -0.33 3.02 -8.55
N ASN A 202 -1.45 3.26 -7.85
CA ASN A 202 -1.55 4.34 -6.88
C ASN A 202 -0.53 4.16 -5.74
N ALA A 203 -0.36 2.95 -5.20
CA ALA A 203 0.65 2.66 -4.20
C ALA A 203 2.07 2.94 -4.73
N GLN A 204 2.39 2.51 -5.95
CA GLN A 204 3.71 2.80 -6.56
C GLN A 204 3.94 4.28 -6.85
N MET A 205 2.89 5.06 -7.17
CA MET A 205 3.01 6.52 -7.32
C MET A 205 3.57 7.18 -6.05
N GLY A 206 3.16 6.70 -4.87
CA GLY A 206 3.70 7.17 -3.58
C GLY A 206 5.20 6.95 -3.45
N ASN A 207 5.67 5.76 -3.80
CA ASN A 207 7.10 5.44 -3.82
C ASN A 207 7.87 6.26 -4.86
N ILE A 208 7.29 6.51 -6.02
CA ILE A 208 7.92 7.33 -7.07
C ILE A 208 8.03 8.78 -6.60
N ALA A 209 6.98 9.34 -6.00
CA ALA A 209 7.02 10.67 -5.42
C ALA A 209 8.09 10.79 -4.31
N TYR A 210 8.21 9.78 -3.45
CA TYR A 210 9.25 9.71 -2.43
C TYR A 210 10.66 9.69 -3.06
N LYS A 211 10.90 8.82 -4.04
CA LYS A 211 12.21 8.67 -4.68
C LYS A 211 12.64 9.92 -5.47
N THR A 212 11.69 10.62 -6.07
CA THR A 212 11.99 11.86 -6.81
C THR A 212 12.12 13.08 -5.91
N GLY A 213 11.57 13.03 -4.70
CA GLY A 213 11.54 14.16 -3.77
C GLY A 213 10.72 15.35 -4.27
N LYS A 214 9.82 15.13 -5.21
CA LYS A 214 9.03 16.17 -5.88
C LYS A 214 7.54 15.91 -5.80
N LYS A 215 6.73 16.95 -6.01
CA LYS A 215 5.33 16.78 -6.40
C LYS A 215 5.32 16.37 -7.88
N VAL A 216 4.80 15.19 -8.18
CA VAL A 216 4.69 14.63 -9.52
C VAL A 216 3.24 14.64 -10.00
N TYR A 217 3.01 14.94 -11.27
CA TYR A 217 1.68 15.04 -11.88
C TYR A 217 1.43 13.85 -12.79
N TRP A 218 0.25 13.27 -12.70
CA TRP A 218 -0.15 12.10 -13.47
C TRP A 218 -1.07 12.46 -14.63
N ASP A 219 -0.77 11.96 -15.82
CA ASP A 219 -1.64 12.00 -16.99
C ASP A 219 -2.33 10.65 -17.12
N ALA A 220 -3.58 10.57 -16.63
CA ALA A 220 -4.36 9.35 -16.63
C ALA A 220 -4.70 8.84 -18.04
N THR A 221 -4.67 9.70 -19.06
CA THR A 221 -4.96 9.29 -20.44
C THR A 221 -3.78 8.58 -21.07
N LYS A 222 -2.56 8.92 -20.66
CA LYS A 222 -1.33 8.31 -21.13
C LYS A 222 -0.79 7.23 -20.21
N ASN A 223 -1.32 7.13 -18.98
CA ASN A 223 -0.76 6.32 -17.90
C ASN A 223 0.72 6.63 -17.64
N LEU A 224 1.07 7.90 -17.60
CA LEU A 224 2.43 8.40 -17.41
C LEU A 224 2.43 9.64 -16.52
N PHE A 225 3.55 9.86 -15.85
CA PHE A 225 3.80 11.16 -15.22
C PHE A 225 4.16 12.21 -16.28
N THR A 226 3.93 13.48 -15.98
CA THR A 226 4.43 14.59 -16.79
C THR A 226 5.94 14.82 -16.59
N ASP A 227 6.51 14.30 -15.50
CA ASP A 227 7.92 14.35 -15.14
C ASP A 227 8.69 13.16 -15.74
N ILE A 228 9.81 13.46 -16.45
CA ILE A 228 10.61 12.43 -17.13
C ILE A 228 11.33 11.52 -16.14
N GLU A 229 11.83 12.06 -15.03
CA GLU A 229 12.53 11.28 -14.01
C GLU A 229 11.56 10.29 -13.31
N ALA A 230 10.36 10.76 -13.00
CA ALA A 230 9.30 9.87 -12.46
C ALA A 230 8.96 8.72 -13.42
N ASN A 231 8.91 9.00 -14.74
CA ASN A 231 8.64 7.98 -15.75
C ASN A 231 9.75 6.93 -15.88
N GLN A 232 11.00 7.26 -15.56
CA GLN A 232 12.09 6.28 -15.53
C GLN A 232 11.91 5.24 -14.42
N LEU A 233 11.13 5.55 -13.38
CA LEU A 233 10.86 4.68 -12.24
C LEU A 233 9.63 3.77 -12.43
N ILE A 234 8.85 3.95 -13.49
CA ILE A 234 7.65 3.12 -13.77
C ILE A 234 8.03 1.69 -14.15
N LYS A 235 9.14 1.52 -14.86
CA LYS A 235 9.53 0.22 -15.40
C LYS A 235 10.63 -0.41 -14.55
N ALA A 236 10.42 -1.68 -14.20
CA ALA A 236 11.49 -2.49 -13.62
C ALA A 236 12.59 -2.76 -14.65
N ASN A 237 13.84 -2.65 -14.23
CA ASN A 237 15.00 -3.06 -15.02
C ASN A 237 15.26 -4.53 -14.75
N TYR A 238 15.16 -5.37 -15.80
CA TYR A 238 15.43 -6.80 -15.70
C TYR A 238 16.92 -7.07 -15.90
N HIS A 239 17.49 -7.86 -15.01
CA HIS A 239 18.90 -8.25 -14.98
C HIS A 239 19.06 -9.78 -15.22
N ASN A 240 20.30 -10.27 -15.18
CA ASN A 240 20.66 -11.70 -15.20
C ASN A 240 20.08 -12.48 -16.39
N GLY A 241 19.91 -11.83 -17.52
CA GLY A 241 19.33 -12.47 -18.74
C GLY A 241 17.82 -12.62 -18.73
N TRP A 242 17.13 -12.26 -17.65
CA TRP A 242 15.67 -12.22 -17.60
C TRP A 242 15.11 -11.12 -18.51
N LYS A 243 13.96 -11.39 -19.08
CA LYS A 243 13.23 -10.43 -19.94
C LYS A 243 11.77 -10.40 -19.54
N LEU A 244 11.18 -9.22 -19.63
CA LEU A 244 9.73 -9.10 -19.49
C LEU A 244 9.05 -9.93 -20.59
N PRO A 245 8.10 -10.82 -20.25
CA PRO A 245 7.33 -11.53 -21.26
C PRO A 245 6.66 -10.57 -22.25
N VAL A 246 6.71 -10.90 -23.52
CA VAL A 246 5.94 -10.20 -24.56
C VAL A 246 4.57 -10.85 -24.57
N VAL A 247 3.54 -10.09 -24.23
CA VAL A 247 2.12 -10.52 -24.24
C VAL A 247 1.46 -10.03 -25.51
#